data_3eb61bb75c8ea26586678273c979cf38
#
_entry.id   3eb61bb75c8ea26586678273c979cf38
#
_cell.length_a   1.000
_cell.length_b   1.000
_cell.length_c   1.000
_cell.angle_alpha   90.00
_cell.angle_beta   90.00
_cell.angle_gamma   90.00
#
_symmetry.space_group_name_H-M   'P 1'
#
loop_
_entity.id
_entity.type
_entity.pdbx_description
1 polymer ?
#
loop_
_entity_poly.entity_id
_entity_poly.type
_entity_poly.pdbx_seq_one_letter_code
_entity_poly.pdbx_strand_id
1 'polypeptide(L)'
;MRSIKNTVRASLGGALVLLVLNAPASAGDIKVGIRGGYYTDIGEPFLGAELLMPVAHRIYFNPNLEYVFVYNLKYWTLNGDFHYDFPTHRPYYVWAGAGLALVRTDPEGPAEGNTDVGANLLAGLGFKAGSVLPYFQAKVILKDGSEFALAFGIRF
;
A
#
# COMPACT_ATOMS: atom_id res chain seq x y z
N MET A 1 -24.22 -30.10 -0.70
CA MET A 1 -23.49 -29.23 0.25
C MET A 1 -22.56 -28.28 -0.49
N ARG A 2 -23.11 -27.21 -1.09
CA ARG A 2 -22.31 -26.21 -1.84
C ARG A 2 -22.12 -24.97 -0.98
N SER A 3 -20.95 -24.85 -0.51
CA SER A 3 -20.04 -23.68 -0.39
C SER A 3 -20.60 -22.36 0.13
N ILE A 4 -20.74 -22.28 1.45
CA ILE A 4 -20.83 -21.01 2.20
C ILE A 4 -19.49 -20.22 2.15
N LYS A 5 -18.40 -20.83 1.69
CA LYS A 5 -17.05 -20.23 1.69
C LYS A 5 -16.85 -19.10 0.67
N ASN A 6 -17.65 -19.01 -0.39
CA ASN A 6 -17.46 -18.00 -1.44
C ASN A 6 -18.17 -16.67 -1.17
N THR A 7 -19.18 -16.66 -0.30
CA THR A 7 -19.97 -15.46 -0.01
C THR A 7 -19.27 -14.52 0.98
N VAL A 8 -18.42 -15.05 1.85
CA VAL A 8 -17.70 -14.25 2.85
C VAL A 8 -16.52 -13.48 2.22
N ARG A 9 -15.93 -14.00 1.13
CA ARG A 9 -14.78 -13.36 0.45
C ARG A 9 -15.16 -12.11 -0.34
N ALA A 10 -16.38 -12.02 -0.86
CA ALA A 10 -16.84 -10.86 -1.62
C ALA A 10 -17.28 -9.67 -0.74
N SER A 11 -17.72 -9.94 0.49
CA SER A 11 -18.22 -8.90 1.39
C SER A 11 -17.14 -8.09 2.11
N LEU A 12 -15.94 -8.66 2.33
CA LEU A 12 -14.83 -7.93 2.98
C LEU A 12 -14.20 -6.88 2.06
N GLY A 13 -14.08 -7.17 0.77
CA GLY A 13 -13.55 -6.19 -0.21
C GLY A 13 -14.48 -4.99 -0.40
N GLY A 14 -15.80 -5.22 -0.43
CA GLY A 14 -16.80 -4.16 -0.55
C GLY A 14 -16.90 -3.27 0.69
N ALA A 15 -16.73 -3.82 1.89
CA ALA A 15 -16.79 -3.06 3.14
C ALA A 15 -15.59 -2.12 3.32
N LEU A 16 -14.39 -2.54 2.86
CA LEU A 16 -13.19 -1.70 2.93
C LEU A 16 -13.28 -0.49 2.01
N VAL A 17 -13.81 -0.67 0.80
CA VAL A 17 -14.03 0.43 -0.17
C VAL A 17 -15.10 1.40 0.34
N LEU A 18 -16.16 0.91 0.96
CA LEU A 18 -17.24 1.75 1.51
C LEU A 18 -16.82 2.54 2.76
N LEU A 19 -15.90 2.02 3.58
CA LEU A 19 -15.34 2.74 4.72
C LEU A 19 -14.48 3.94 4.31
N VAL A 20 -13.77 3.83 3.19
CA VAL A 20 -12.95 4.92 2.65
C VAL A 20 -13.82 6.07 2.11
N LEU A 21 -14.97 5.75 1.52
CA LEU A 21 -15.88 6.75 0.94
C LEU A 21 -16.66 7.56 1.99
N ASN A 22 -16.73 7.09 3.24
CA ASN A 22 -17.44 7.75 4.33
C ASN A 22 -16.52 8.37 5.41
N ALA A 23 -15.18 8.31 5.22
CA ALA A 23 -14.27 9.01 6.11
C ALA A 23 -14.48 10.51 5.96
N PRO A 24 -14.71 11.27 7.05
CA PRO A 24 -14.78 12.73 6.96
C PRO A 24 -13.44 13.21 6.43
N ALA A 25 -13.45 13.83 5.25
CA ALA A 25 -12.26 14.47 4.69
C ALA A 25 -11.80 15.54 5.69
N SER A 26 -10.73 15.27 6.41
CA SER A 26 -10.01 16.29 7.15
C SER A 26 -9.58 17.34 6.13
N ALA A 27 -9.71 18.63 6.47
CA ALA A 27 -9.46 19.74 5.54
C ALA A 27 -7.97 19.83 5.14
N GLY A 28 -7.55 18.92 4.30
CA GLY A 28 -6.21 18.84 3.70
C GLY A 28 -6.31 18.29 2.27
N ASP A 29 -5.37 18.67 1.42
CA ASP A 29 -5.36 18.24 0.03
C ASP A 29 -4.99 16.76 -0.09
N ILE A 30 -5.81 16.01 -0.83
CA ILE A 30 -5.46 14.66 -1.25
C ILE A 30 -4.31 14.76 -2.25
N LYS A 31 -3.27 14.00 -2.01
CA LYS A 31 -2.11 13.92 -2.91
C LYS A 31 -2.14 12.63 -3.70
N VAL A 32 -1.83 12.74 -4.98
CA VAL A 32 -1.61 11.59 -5.86
C VAL A 32 -0.12 11.34 -5.95
N GLY A 33 0.29 10.08 -6.00
CA GLY A 33 1.69 9.73 -6.10
C GLY A 33 1.95 8.56 -7.03
N ILE A 34 3.18 8.51 -7.49
CA ILE A 34 3.78 7.35 -8.15
C ILE A 34 4.91 6.84 -7.28
N ARG A 35 5.09 5.53 -7.27
CA ARG A 35 6.10 4.87 -6.47
C ARG A 35 6.72 3.71 -7.22
N GLY A 36 7.97 3.45 -6.98
CA GLY A 36 8.67 2.29 -7.49
C GLY A 36 9.67 1.80 -6.46
N GLY A 37 10.14 0.59 -6.61
CA GLY A 37 11.06 0.02 -5.64
C GLY A 37 11.39 -1.44 -5.91
N TYR A 38 11.70 -2.14 -4.85
CA TYR A 38 12.20 -3.50 -4.91
C TYR A 38 11.67 -4.34 -3.75
N TYR A 39 11.14 -5.51 -4.06
CA TYR A 39 10.78 -6.53 -3.10
C TYR A 39 11.99 -7.45 -2.88
N THR A 40 12.61 -7.37 -1.71
CA THR A 40 13.91 -8.02 -1.46
C THR A 40 13.83 -9.54 -1.39
N ASP A 41 12.72 -10.05 -0.86
CA ASP A 41 12.51 -11.50 -0.70
C ASP A 41 12.18 -12.18 -2.02
N ILE A 42 11.49 -11.47 -2.91
CA ILE A 42 11.17 -11.95 -4.27
C ILE A 42 12.35 -11.70 -5.22
N GLY A 43 13.15 -10.65 -4.94
CA GLY A 43 14.25 -10.24 -5.79
C GLY A 43 13.82 -9.48 -7.05
N GLU A 44 12.67 -8.78 -7.01
CA GLU A 44 12.08 -8.16 -8.20
C GLU A 44 11.64 -6.71 -7.97
N PRO A 45 11.78 -5.85 -8.99
CA PRO A 45 11.32 -4.47 -8.94
C PRO A 45 9.80 -4.37 -9.05
N PHE A 46 9.26 -3.26 -8.56
CA PHE A 46 7.85 -2.92 -8.73
C PHE A 46 7.64 -1.47 -9.15
N LEU A 47 6.47 -1.22 -9.73
CA LEU A 47 5.95 0.12 -10.00
C LEU A 47 4.53 0.21 -9.43
N GLY A 48 4.16 1.37 -8.91
CA GLY A 48 2.85 1.56 -8.32
C GLY A 48 2.34 2.99 -8.33
N ALA A 49 1.09 3.12 -7.94
CA ALA A 49 0.41 4.38 -7.74
C ALA A 49 -0.23 4.43 -6.36
N GLU A 50 -0.37 5.63 -5.81
CA GLU A 50 -0.91 5.84 -4.47
C GLU A 50 -1.74 7.11 -4.38
N LEU A 51 -2.60 7.13 -3.37
CA LEU A 51 -3.24 8.34 -2.85
C LEU A 51 -2.78 8.56 -1.42
N LEU A 52 -2.61 9.80 -1.00
CA LEU A 52 -2.38 10.16 0.39
C LEU A 52 -3.52 11.07 0.85
N MET A 53 -4.32 10.57 1.75
CA MET A 53 -5.56 11.20 2.22
C MET A 53 -5.43 11.57 3.70
N PRO A 54 -5.47 12.86 4.09
CA PRO A 54 -5.51 13.25 5.49
C PRO A 54 -6.85 12.82 6.11
N VAL A 55 -6.80 12.03 7.18
CA VAL A 55 -8.01 11.54 7.88
C VAL A 55 -8.15 12.13 9.27
N ALA A 56 -7.04 12.55 9.89
CA ALA A 56 -7.00 13.27 11.15
C ALA A 56 -5.71 14.10 11.26
N HIS A 57 -5.53 14.83 12.36
CA HIS A 57 -4.28 15.58 12.59
C HIS A 57 -3.07 14.64 12.55
N ARG A 58 -2.19 14.81 11.54
CA ARG A 58 -0.99 14.00 11.28
C ARG A 58 -1.24 12.53 10.99
N ILE A 59 -2.49 12.11 10.80
CA ILE A 59 -2.84 10.74 10.42
C ILE A 59 -3.33 10.76 8.99
N TYR A 60 -2.74 9.89 8.18
CA TYR A 60 -3.04 9.76 6.76
C TYR A 60 -3.46 8.33 6.44
N PHE A 61 -4.40 8.20 5.52
CA PHE A 61 -4.72 6.94 4.86
C PHE A 61 -4.08 6.94 3.47
N ASN A 62 -3.34 5.88 3.16
CA ASN A 62 -2.57 5.73 1.94
C ASN A 62 -2.95 4.44 1.20
N PRO A 63 -4.06 4.43 0.45
CA PRO A 63 -4.33 3.34 -0.49
C PRO A 63 -3.30 3.37 -1.61
N ASN A 64 -2.74 2.20 -1.93
CA ASN A 64 -1.75 2.06 -3.00
C ASN A 64 -1.85 0.70 -3.70
N LEU A 65 -1.53 0.73 -4.99
CA LEU A 65 -1.47 -0.44 -5.86
C LEU A 65 -0.06 -0.57 -6.39
N GLU A 66 0.52 -1.76 -6.31
CA GLU A 66 1.87 -2.07 -6.79
C GLU A 66 1.83 -3.29 -7.72
N TYR A 67 2.52 -3.19 -8.84
CA TYR A 67 2.76 -4.29 -9.75
C TYR A 67 4.22 -4.70 -9.69
N VAL A 68 4.49 -5.96 -9.37
CA VAL A 68 5.83 -6.54 -9.25
C VAL A 68 6.16 -7.27 -10.56
N PHE A 69 7.33 -6.97 -11.12
CA PHE A 69 7.74 -7.49 -12.43
C PHE A 69 8.40 -8.87 -12.30
N VAL A 70 7.62 -9.88 -12.01
CA VAL A 70 8.08 -11.28 -11.90
C VAL A 70 7.92 -11.98 -13.25
N TYR A 71 8.93 -12.77 -13.65
CA TYR A 71 8.88 -13.53 -14.89
C TYR A 71 7.81 -14.64 -14.84
N ASN A 72 6.96 -14.73 -15.86
CA ASN A 72 5.85 -15.69 -16.01
C ASN A 72 4.82 -15.69 -14.85
N LEU A 73 4.73 -14.58 -14.10
CA LEU A 73 3.81 -14.43 -13.00
C LEU A 73 3.27 -12.99 -12.96
N LYS A 74 1.95 -12.83 -12.97
CA LYS A 74 1.33 -11.55 -12.66
C LYS A 74 1.25 -11.42 -11.15
N TYR A 75 2.02 -10.48 -10.60
CA TYR A 75 2.08 -10.24 -9.17
C TYR A 75 1.70 -8.79 -8.89
N TRP A 76 0.67 -8.58 -8.11
CA TRP A 76 0.29 -7.25 -7.69
C TRP A 76 -0.23 -7.22 -6.27
N THR A 77 -0.08 -6.07 -5.61
CA THR A 77 -0.56 -5.84 -4.25
C THR A 77 -1.47 -4.63 -4.22
N LEU A 78 -2.60 -4.76 -3.51
CA LEU A 78 -3.46 -3.66 -3.14
C LEU A 78 -3.32 -3.44 -1.64
N ASN A 79 -2.90 -2.25 -1.25
CA ASN A 79 -2.62 -1.91 0.14
C ASN A 79 -3.53 -0.79 0.63
N GLY A 80 -3.94 -0.87 1.89
CA GLY A 80 -4.61 0.19 2.62
C GLY A 80 -3.83 0.46 3.90
N ASP A 81 -2.99 1.49 3.87
CA ASP A 81 -2.06 1.80 4.95
C ASP A 81 -2.48 3.07 5.69
N PHE A 82 -2.40 3.06 7.01
CA PHE A 82 -2.48 4.25 7.84
C PHE A 82 -1.10 4.58 8.38
N HIS A 83 -0.74 5.85 8.36
CA HIS A 83 0.51 6.28 8.98
C HIS A 83 0.36 7.60 9.74
N TYR A 84 1.22 7.78 10.71
CA TYR A 84 1.33 8.98 11.52
C TYR A 84 2.61 9.73 11.15
N ASP A 85 2.48 11.01 10.79
CA ASP A 85 3.59 11.90 10.53
C ASP A 85 4.11 12.50 11.84
N PHE A 86 5.34 12.17 12.20
CA PHE A 86 5.99 12.72 13.39
C PHE A 86 6.28 14.21 13.21
N PRO A 87 6.10 15.03 14.26
CA PRO A 87 6.39 16.46 14.19
C PRO A 87 7.88 16.70 13.94
N THR A 88 8.19 17.44 12.87
CA THR A 88 9.53 17.91 12.57
C THR A 88 9.49 19.40 12.28
N HIS A 89 10.50 20.15 12.72
CA HIS A 89 10.69 21.57 12.38
C HIS A 89 11.62 21.75 11.16
N ARG A 90 11.86 20.67 10.41
CA ARG A 90 12.79 20.60 9.29
C ARG A 90 12.05 20.45 7.95
N PRO A 91 12.69 20.66 6.81
CA PRO A 91 12.08 20.46 5.49
C PRO A 91 11.86 18.98 5.13
N TYR A 92 12.05 18.08 6.06
CA TYR A 92 11.74 16.66 5.93
C TYR A 92 10.65 16.25 6.94
N TYR A 93 9.98 15.16 6.65
CA TYR A 93 8.99 14.52 7.53
C TYR A 93 9.23 13.02 7.59
N VAL A 94 8.98 12.45 8.75
CA VAL A 94 9.17 11.02 9.04
C VAL A 94 7.82 10.46 9.46
N TRP A 95 7.49 9.27 9.01
CA TRP A 95 6.27 8.59 9.42
C TRP A 95 6.53 7.13 9.75
N ALA A 96 5.62 6.57 10.53
CA ALA A 96 5.48 5.14 10.73
C ALA A 96 4.00 4.77 10.68
N GLY A 97 3.72 3.54 10.30
CA GLY A 97 2.34 3.13 10.14
C GLY A 97 2.15 1.64 10.00
N ALA A 98 0.88 1.27 9.86
CA ALA A 98 0.45 -0.09 9.65
C ALA A 98 -0.78 -0.13 8.73
N GLY A 99 -1.03 -1.27 8.12
CA GLY A 99 -2.16 -1.44 7.22
C GLY A 99 -2.42 -2.89 6.87
N LEU A 100 -3.18 -3.07 5.80
CA LEU A 100 -3.51 -4.37 5.25
C LEU A 100 -3.09 -4.43 3.78
N ALA A 101 -2.66 -5.59 3.34
CA ALA A 101 -2.35 -5.91 1.96
C ALA A 101 -3.22 -7.05 1.45
N LEU A 102 -3.68 -6.92 0.21
CA LEU A 102 -4.15 -8.03 -0.61
C LEU A 102 -3.06 -8.30 -1.64
N VAL A 103 -2.48 -9.48 -1.60
CA VAL A 103 -1.42 -9.93 -2.51
C VAL A 103 -2.01 -10.92 -3.48
N ARG A 104 -1.99 -10.60 -4.77
CA ARG A 104 -2.51 -11.47 -5.82
C ARG A 104 -1.38 -11.96 -6.71
N THR A 105 -1.33 -13.25 -6.89
CA THR A 105 -0.40 -13.92 -7.79
C THR A 105 -1.18 -14.78 -8.78
N ASP A 106 -1.00 -14.53 -10.07
CA ASP A 106 -1.62 -15.30 -11.16
C ASP A 106 -0.51 -15.83 -12.08
N PRO A 107 -0.20 -17.14 -12.02
CA PRO A 107 0.76 -17.76 -12.93
C PRO A 107 0.29 -17.64 -14.40
N GLU A 108 1.23 -17.45 -15.32
CA GLU A 108 0.93 -17.57 -16.75
C GLU A 108 0.83 -19.04 -17.13
N GLY A 109 -0.41 -19.57 -17.24
CA GLY A 109 -0.67 -20.98 -17.59
C GLY A 109 -1.95 -21.51 -16.93
N PRO A 110 -2.16 -22.83 -16.93
CA PRO A 110 -3.39 -23.45 -16.42
C PRO A 110 -3.49 -23.50 -14.89
N ALA A 111 -2.45 -23.06 -14.16
CA ALA A 111 -2.44 -23.02 -12.71
C ALA A 111 -3.37 -21.91 -12.17
N GLU A 112 -4.07 -22.20 -11.09
CA GLU A 112 -4.95 -21.22 -10.44
C GLU A 112 -4.12 -20.15 -9.71
N GLY A 113 -4.56 -18.89 -9.82
CA GLY A 113 -3.98 -17.78 -9.07
C GLY A 113 -4.32 -17.84 -7.58
N ASN A 114 -3.45 -17.27 -6.75
CA ASN A 114 -3.63 -17.20 -5.30
C ASN A 114 -3.85 -15.76 -4.84
N THR A 115 -4.60 -15.59 -3.76
CA THR A 115 -4.78 -14.30 -3.08
C THR A 115 -4.52 -14.46 -1.60
N ASP A 116 -3.50 -13.77 -1.11
CA ASP A 116 -3.13 -13.73 0.30
C ASP A 116 -3.51 -12.39 0.92
N VAL A 117 -3.83 -12.41 2.20
CA VAL A 117 -4.03 -11.22 3.02
C VAL A 117 -2.85 -11.09 3.96
N GLY A 118 -2.26 -9.91 4.01
CA GLY A 118 -1.15 -9.60 4.91
C GLY A 118 -1.41 -8.35 5.75
N ALA A 119 -0.67 -8.21 6.82
CA ALA A 119 -0.58 -6.98 7.59
C ALA A 119 0.69 -6.22 7.21
N ASN A 120 0.55 -4.92 6.94
CA ASN A 120 1.67 -4.04 6.62
C ASN A 120 2.20 -3.36 7.87
N LEU A 121 3.53 -3.32 8.01
CA LEU A 121 4.24 -2.38 8.87
C LEU A 121 5.14 -1.53 7.98
N LEU A 122 5.14 -0.23 8.18
CA LEU A 122 5.88 0.69 7.31
C LEU A 122 6.48 1.86 8.08
N ALA A 123 7.58 2.36 7.56
CA ALA A 123 8.20 3.60 8.00
C ALA A 123 8.81 4.32 6.79
N GLY A 124 8.81 5.64 6.83
CA GLY A 124 9.33 6.42 5.71
C GLY A 124 9.88 7.78 6.09
N LEU A 125 10.59 8.35 5.16
CA LEU A 125 11.19 9.67 5.21
C LEU A 125 10.87 10.41 3.91
N GLY A 126 10.28 11.58 4.00
CA GLY A 126 9.97 12.43 2.86
C GLY A 126 10.55 13.83 2.98
N PHE A 127 10.63 14.51 1.85
CA PHE A 127 11.19 15.85 1.74
C PHE A 127 10.14 16.80 1.16
N LYS A 128 10.12 18.03 1.64
CA LYS A 128 9.26 19.09 1.12
C LYS A 128 10.04 19.88 0.07
N ALA A 129 9.80 19.59 -1.21
CA ALA A 129 10.42 20.26 -2.34
C ALA A 129 9.35 21.02 -3.16
N GLY A 130 8.85 22.12 -2.60
CA GLY A 130 7.76 22.89 -3.19
C GLY A 130 6.44 22.11 -3.19
N SER A 131 5.82 21.96 -4.37
CA SER A 131 4.59 21.18 -4.56
C SER A 131 4.84 19.67 -4.71
N VAL A 132 6.10 19.26 -4.82
CA VAL A 132 6.49 17.86 -4.99
C VAL A 132 7.07 17.33 -3.70
N LEU A 133 6.65 16.13 -3.30
CA LEU A 133 7.07 15.47 -2.06
C LEU A 133 7.75 14.13 -2.37
N PRO A 134 9.06 14.14 -2.68
CA PRO A 134 9.81 12.90 -2.83
C PRO A 134 9.99 12.20 -1.48
N TYR A 135 10.00 10.87 -1.50
CA TYR A 135 10.12 10.09 -0.27
C TYR A 135 10.77 8.72 -0.49
N PHE A 136 11.26 8.15 0.60
CA PHE A 136 11.67 6.76 0.74
C PHE A 136 10.81 6.07 1.80
N GLN A 137 10.47 4.80 1.58
CA GLN A 137 9.68 4.00 2.51
C GLN A 137 10.18 2.57 2.55
N ALA A 138 10.31 2.03 3.75
CA ALA A 138 10.46 0.60 4.00
C ALA A 138 9.11 0.03 4.44
N LYS A 139 8.74 -1.13 3.92
CA LYS A 139 7.48 -1.83 4.24
C LYS A 139 7.76 -3.31 4.43
N VAL A 140 7.15 -3.91 5.44
CA VAL A 140 7.06 -5.35 5.63
C VAL A 140 5.61 -5.77 5.49
N ILE A 141 5.34 -6.76 4.66
CA ILE A 141 4.04 -7.43 4.55
C ILE A 141 4.14 -8.74 5.33
N LEU A 142 3.47 -8.79 6.47
CA LEU A 142 3.39 -9.96 7.33
C LEU A 142 2.26 -10.87 6.84
N LYS A 143 2.63 -11.96 6.21
CA LYS A 143 1.75 -13.03 5.73
C LYS A 143 2.50 -14.36 5.82
N ASP A 144 1.89 -15.46 5.35
CA ASP A 144 2.64 -16.69 5.17
C ASP A 144 3.72 -16.47 4.07
N GLY A 145 5.00 -16.50 4.47
CA GLY A 145 6.11 -15.98 3.67
C GLY A 145 6.12 -14.45 3.63
N SER A 146 6.55 -13.82 4.74
CA SER A 146 6.66 -12.35 4.86
C SER A 146 7.55 -11.75 3.78
N GLU A 147 7.22 -10.54 3.33
CA GLU A 147 7.92 -9.83 2.26
C GLU A 147 8.38 -8.46 2.74
N PHE A 148 9.61 -8.10 2.39
CA PHE A 148 10.16 -6.77 2.66
C PHE A 148 10.33 -5.98 1.35
N ALA A 149 9.83 -4.75 1.34
CA ALA A 149 9.90 -3.85 0.20
C ALA A 149 10.54 -2.52 0.57
N LEU A 150 11.39 -2.03 -0.32
CA LEU A 150 11.91 -0.66 -0.30
C LEU A 150 11.30 0.12 -1.46
N ALA A 151 10.71 1.26 -1.16
CA ALA A 151 10.07 2.12 -2.13
C ALA A 151 10.71 3.50 -2.16
N PHE A 152 10.80 4.07 -3.36
CA PHE A 152 10.96 5.50 -3.61
C PHE A 152 9.70 6.00 -4.31
N GLY A 153 9.20 7.16 -3.92
CA GLY A 153 8.01 7.74 -4.53
C GLY A 153 8.04 9.26 -4.58
N ILE A 154 7.11 9.79 -5.36
CA ILE A 154 6.88 11.22 -5.51
C ILE A 154 5.38 11.47 -5.40
N ARG A 155 4.98 12.40 -4.54
CA ARG A 155 3.59 12.87 -4.35
C ARG A 155 3.43 14.31 -4.85
N PHE A 156 2.26 14.59 -5.42
CA PHE A 156 1.88 15.88 -6.00
C PHE A 156 0.67 16.47 -5.30
#